data_e23a78e3fe3a5f9ef9379dc6e55282a4
#
_entry.id   e23a78e3fe3a5f9ef9379dc6e55282a4
#
_cell.length_a   1.000
_cell.length_b   1.000
_cell.length_c   1.000
_cell.angle_alpha   90.00
_cell.angle_beta   90.00
_cell.angle_gamma   90.00
#
_symmetry.space_group_name_H-M   'P 1'
#
loop_
_entity.id
_entity.type
_entity.pdbx_description
1 polymer ?
#
loop_
_entity_poly.entity_id
_entity_poly.type
_entity_poly.pdbx_seq_one_letter_code
_entity_poly.pdbx_strand_id
1 'polypeptide(L)'
;MPWPLIILVLWIYGVVVVASGLGWNSYDWRRSVLMAQRIAPLVLFIWFVYWGWGSIAGTFTSWPAHLDTIGIDGRLYYRAAVAFLAGGDPWQAYTATNTWPPGPSQAHFLFTGPPPTVLAFVPFTWIPETPFVIGWFGLSVAAAIYTLRRLRLPVWWILFPPMMQGLLVANPQIVCLALMLASSNWLRALAAPMKAYAVIPMVGLRQWRALAILAVAGLVSLVLCWPLWSRYASEFQANSTWLVGATNGGWSAASEPLLWVVAAILLAILAVTNWRDAGWLAVPTLWPASEFFYATFVLPLRSPWLAAALAMSNRARFPTMSQILVAYLAVRVAQDAWRRLGRRLVARADAEDGNRLDRAGAPDTLTVE
;
A
#
# COMPACT_ATOMS: atom_id res chain seq x y z
N MET A 1 -25.88 -9.37 -8.50
CA MET A 1 -24.90 -8.81 -7.53
C MET A 1 -25.65 -8.10 -6.41
N PRO A 2 -25.37 -8.35 -5.14
CA PRO A 2 -26.14 -7.80 -4.02
C PRO A 2 -25.75 -6.34 -3.70
N TRP A 3 -25.77 -5.45 -4.71
CA TRP A 3 -25.52 -4.03 -4.53
C TRP A 3 -26.36 -3.39 -3.40
N PRO A 4 -27.65 -3.78 -3.22
CA PRO A 4 -28.47 -3.23 -2.13
C PRO A 4 -27.89 -3.53 -0.74
N LEU A 5 -27.31 -4.73 -0.54
CA LEU A 5 -26.74 -5.13 0.75
C LEU A 5 -25.46 -4.36 1.05
N ILE A 6 -24.64 -4.11 0.02
CA ILE A 6 -23.39 -3.35 0.13
C ILE A 6 -23.69 -1.89 0.49
N ILE A 7 -24.62 -1.28 -0.24
CA ILE A 7 -25.07 0.09 0.03
C ILE A 7 -25.67 0.17 1.44
N LEU A 8 -26.46 -0.81 1.85
CA LEU A 8 -27.06 -0.86 3.17
C LEU A 8 -25.99 -0.94 4.28
N VAL A 9 -24.99 -1.81 4.13
CA VAL A 9 -23.90 -1.96 5.11
C VAL A 9 -23.04 -0.70 5.18
N LEU A 10 -22.68 -0.10 4.04
CA LEU A 10 -21.96 1.16 3.99
C LEU A 10 -22.79 2.31 4.52
N TRP A 11 -24.10 2.32 4.26
CA TRP A 11 -25.04 3.33 4.78
C TRP A 11 -25.22 3.21 6.28
N ILE A 12 -25.49 2.00 6.81
CA ILE A 12 -25.59 1.74 8.25
C ILE A 12 -24.32 2.18 8.99
N TYR A 13 -23.17 1.89 8.45
CA TYR A 13 -21.94 2.30 9.09
C TYR A 13 -21.64 3.79 8.90
N GLY A 14 -21.89 4.36 7.74
CA GLY A 14 -21.80 5.81 7.55
C GLY A 14 -22.68 6.56 8.53
N VAL A 15 -23.92 6.10 8.72
CA VAL A 15 -24.84 6.62 9.74
C VAL A 15 -24.27 6.42 11.15
N VAL A 16 -23.70 5.25 11.46
CA VAL A 16 -23.08 4.96 12.77
C VAL A 16 -21.90 5.89 13.04
N VAL A 17 -21.03 6.14 12.05
CA VAL A 17 -19.88 7.06 12.18
C VAL A 17 -20.31 8.51 12.33
N VAL A 18 -21.25 8.97 11.51
CA VAL A 18 -21.76 10.35 11.55
C VAL A 18 -22.49 10.60 12.86
N ALA A 19 -23.34 9.70 13.28
CA ALA A 19 -24.09 9.86 14.52
C ALA A 19 -23.22 9.74 15.77
N SER A 20 -22.16 8.91 15.77
CA SER A 20 -21.15 8.89 16.85
C SER A 20 -20.36 10.20 16.94
N GLY A 21 -20.18 10.89 15.80
CA GLY A 21 -19.55 12.20 15.74
C GLY A 21 -20.45 13.37 16.17
N LEU A 22 -21.77 13.20 16.11
CA LEU A 22 -22.75 14.24 16.43
C LEU A 22 -23.22 14.27 17.90
N GLY A 23 -22.65 13.43 18.75
CA GLY A 23 -22.89 13.50 20.20
C GLY A 23 -24.33 13.19 20.65
N TRP A 24 -25.05 12.34 19.91
CA TRP A 24 -26.39 11.92 20.32
C TRP A 24 -26.33 11.10 21.61
N ASN A 25 -26.79 11.74 22.70
CA ASN A 25 -26.65 11.27 24.09
C ASN A 25 -27.73 10.28 24.56
N SER A 26 -28.33 9.46 23.69
CA SER A 26 -29.24 8.42 24.19
C SER A 26 -28.47 7.17 24.57
N TYR A 27 -28.83 6.57 25.72
CA TYR A 27 -28.24 5.36 26.27
C TYR A 27 -28.27 4.18 25.28
N ASP A 28 -29.33 4.07 24.49
CA ASP A 28 -29.51 3.04 23.46
C ASP A 28 -28.54 3.16 22.29
N TRP A 29 -28.17 4.38 21.95
CA TRP A 29 -27.21 4.64 20.87
C TRP A 29 -25.79 4.15 21.22
N ARG A 30 -25.31 4.42 22.43
CA ARG A 30 -24.00 3.92 22.88
C ARG A 30 -23.93 2.39 22.83
N ARG A 31 -25.02 1.72 23.21
CA ARG A 31 -25.14 0.26 23.16
C ARG A 31 -25.10 -0.26 21.71
N SER A 32 -25.79 0.40 20.80
CA SER A 32 -25.79 0.07 19.36
C SER A 32 -24.43 0.28 18.72
N VAL A 33 -23.71 1.36 19.05
CA VAL A 33 -22.33 1.61 18.58
C VAL A 33 -21.37 0.55 19.09
N LEU A 34 -21.44 0.20 20.38
CA LEU A 34 -20.59 -0.86 20.95
C LEU A 34 -20.88 -2.22 20.31
N MET A 35 -22.13 -2.52 20.01
CA MET A 35 -22.53 -3.74 19.32
C MET A 35 -22.02 -3.76 17.89
N ALA A 36 -22.17 -2.64 17.16
CA ALA A 36 -21.63 -2.48 15.81
C ALA A 36 -20.09 -2.64 15.78
N GLN A 37 -19.38 -2.07 16.75
CA GLN A 37 -17.93 -2.23 16.88
C GLN A 37 -17.49 -3.68 17.16
N ARG A 38 -18.30 -4.45 17.88
CA ARG A 38 -18.05 -5.88 18.12
C ARG A 38 -18.30 -6.74 16.87
N ILE A 39 -19.31 -6.38 16.07
CA ILE A 39 -19.71 -7.13 14.88
C ILE A 39 -18.84 -6.73 13.66
N ALA A 40 -18.33 -5.50 13.60
CA ALA A 40 -17.54 -4.99 12.49
C ALA A 40 -16.37 -5.90 12.06
N PRO A 41 -15.58 -6.52 12.97
CA PRO A 41 -14.53 -7.45 12.58
C PRO A 41 -15.05 -8.69 11.87
N LEU A 42 -16.20 -9.22 12.30
CA LEU A 42 -16.84 -10.38 11.67
C LEU A 42 -17.37 -10.03 10.27
N VAL A 43 -18.02 -8.88 10.14
CA VAL A 43 -18.51 -8.38 8.84
C VAL A 43 -17.34 -8.19 7.88
N LEU A 44 -16.25 -7.59 8.34
CA LEU A 44 -15.05 -7.39 7.53
C LEU A 44 -14.38 -8.73 7.14
N PHE A 45 -14.36 -9.70 8.04
CA PHE A 45 -13.86 -11.04 7.76
C PHE A 45 -14.68 -11.71 6.65
N ILE A 46 -16.02 -11.74 6.77
CA ILE A 46 -16.91 -12.30 5.74
C ILE A 46 -16.72 -11.56 4.41
N TRP A 47 -16.54 -10.24 4.45
CA TRP A 47 -16.29 -9.41 3.29
C TRP A 47 -14.99 -9.78 2.58
N PHE A 48 -13.91 -9.98 3.33
CA PHE A 48 -12.64 -10.42 2.76
C PHE A 48 -12.72 -11.84 2.18
N VAL A 49 -13.39 -12.75 2.88
CA VAL A 49 -13.62 -14.10 2.35
C VAL A 49 -14.42 -14.06 1.05
N TYR A 50 -15.48 -13.27 0.99
CA TYR A 50 -16.31 -13.13 -0.20
C TYR A 50 -15.53 -12.60 -1.41
N TRP A 51 -14.82 -11.49 -1.24
CA TRP A 51 -14.04 -10.88 -2.32
C TRP A 51 -12.74 -11.62 -2.61
N GLY A 52 -12.09 -12.16 -1.59
CA GLY A 52 -10.90 -12.99 -1.72
C GLY A 52 -11.21 -14.32 -2.41
N TRP A 53 -12.37 -14.91 -2.12
CA TRP A 53 -12.81 -16.13 -2.79
C TRP A 53 -12.94 -15.93 -4.30
N GLY A 54 -13.44 -14.80 -4.76
CA GLY A 54 -13.50 -14.48 -6.20
C GLY A 54 -12.11 -14.48 -6.85
N SER A 55 -11.10 -13.99 -6.15
CA SER A 55 -9.70 -14.02 -6.61
C SER A 55 -9.10 -15.42 -6.56
N ILE A 56 -9.38 -16.17 -5.50
CA ILE A 56 -8.94 -17.56 -5.32
C ILE A 56 -9.66 -18.47 -6.31
N ALA A 57 -10.98 -18.40 -6.39
CA ALA A 57 -11.77 -19.24 -7.28
C ALA A 57 -11.37 -19.03 -8.73
N GLY A 58 -11.13 -17.79 -9.17
CA GLY A 58 -10.59 -17.51 -10.50
C GLY A 58 -9.26 -18.22 -10.77
N THR A 59 -8.41 -18.33 -9.74
CA THR A 59 -7.13 -19.03 -9.84
C THR A 59 -7.30 -20.56 -9.81
N PHE A 60 -8.22 -21.07 -8.99
CA PHE A 60 -8.39 -22.51 -8.77
C PHE A 60 -9.45 -23.19 -9.64
N THR A 61 -10.45 -22.48 -10.16
CA THR A 61 -11.42 -23.08 -11.11
C THR A 61 -10.80 -23.39 -12.46
N SER A 62 -9.70 -22.75 -12.76
CA SER A 62 -8.87 -23.02 -13.92
C SER A 62 -7.67 -23.94 -13.63
N TRP A 63 -7.62 -24.54 -12.43
CA TRP A 63 -6.71 -25.62 -12.10
C TRP A 63 -6.97 -26.85 -13.02
N PRO A 64 -5.97 -27.51 -13.63
CA PRO A 64 -4.51 -27.39 -13.41
C PRO A 64 -3.79 -26.36 -14.30
N ALA A 65 -4.50 -25.69 -15.18
CA ALA A 65 -3.91 -24.86 -16.24
C ALA A 65 -3.26 -23.56 -15.73
N HIS A 66 -3.49 -23.16 -14.47
CA HIS A 66 -2.97 -21.91 -13.90
C HIS A 66 -1.92 -22.10 -12.78
N LEU A 67 -1.43 -23.31 -12.55
CA LEU A 67 -0.31 -23.53 -11.61
C LEU A 67 0.90 -22.68 -11.97
N ASP A 68 1.08 -22.39 -13.26
CA ASP A 68 2.19 -21.56 -13.74
C ASP A 68 2.07 -20.08 -13.38
N THR A 69 0.87 -19.60 -13.06
CA THR A 69 0.66 -18.23 -12.60
C THR A 69 0.92 -18.06 -11.11
N ILE A 70 0.89 -19.16 -10.35
CA ILE A 70 1.30 -19.13 -8.94
C ILE A 70 2.79 -18.87 -8.86
N GLY A 71 3.15 -17.81 -8.15
CA GLY A 71 4.54 -17.42 -7.98
C GLY A 71 5.20 -16.78 -9.21
N ILE A 72 4.39 -16.32 -10.19
CA ILE A 72 4.90 -15.75 -11.46
C ILE A 72 5.90 -14.61 -11.21
N ASP A 73 5.61 -13.72 -10.28
CA ASP A 73 6.53 -12.61 -9.98
C ASP A 73 7.80 -13.12 -9.31
N GLY A 74 7.70 -14.05 -8.37
CA GLY A 74 8.89 -14.67 -7.78
C GLY A 74 9.77 -15.34 -8.82
N ARG A 75 9.18 -16.06 -9.78
CA ARG A 75 9.91 -16.66 -10.92
C ARG A 75 10.59 -15.61 -11.78
N LEU A 76 9.91 -14.49 -12.05
CA LEU A 76 10.46 -13.40 -12.86
C LEU A 76 11.74 -12.83 -12.25
N TYR A 77 11.77 -12.57 -10.94
CA TYR A 77 12.95 -12.09 -10.24
C TYR A 77 14.09 -13.14 -10.23
N TYR A 78 13.75 -14.40 -10.02
CA TYR A 78 14.71 -15.50 -10.06
C TYR A 78 15.35 -15.62 -11.46
N ARG A 79 14.53 -15.63 -12.51
CA ARG A 79 14.98 -15.76 -13.90
C ARG A 79 15.82 -14.57 -14.35
N ALA A 80 15.52 -13.36 -13.90
CA ALA A 80 16.34 -12.18 -14.13
C ALA A 80 17.75 -12.35 -13.55
N ALA A 81 17.86 -12.90 -12.34
CA ALA A 81 19.16 -13.20 -11.73
C ALA A 81 19.93 -14.33 -12.45
N VAL A 82 19.23 -15.37 -12.90
CA VAL A 82 19.82 -16.46 -13.72
C VAL A 82 20.33 -15.91 -15.05
N ALA A 83 19.55 -15.06 -15.75
CA ALA A 83 19.96 -14.42 -16.99
C ALA A 83 21.21 -13.57 -16.80
N PHE A 84 21.28 -12.80 -15.72
CA PHE A 84 22.47 -12.02 -15.36
C PHE A 84 23.72 -12.90 -15.21
N LEU A 85 23.62 -14.01 -14.46
CA LEU A 85 24.75 -14.91 -14.25
C LEU A 85 25.19 -15.63 -15.52
N ALA A 86 24.26 -15.85 -16.45
CA ALA A 86 24.56 -16.42 -17.78
C ALA A 86 25.15 -15.39 -18.75
N GLY A 87 25.40 -14.14 -18.32
CA GLY A 87 25.87 -13.05 -19.17
C GLY A 87 24.79 -12.49 -20.10
N GLY A 88 23.54 -12.90 -19.93
CA GLY A 88 22.38 -12.40 -20.67
C GLY A 88 21.83 -11.09 -20.12
N ASP A 89 20.67 -10.71 -20.62
CA ASP A 89 19.96 -9.49 -20.25
C ASP A 89 18.83 -9.76 -19.25
N PRO A 90 18.92 -9.26 -18.00
CA PRO A 90 17.86 -9.42 -17.00
C PRO A 90 16.53 -8.80 -17.39
N TRP A 91 16.53 -7.78 -18.24
CA TRP A 91 15.35 -7.00 -18.61
C TRP A 91 14.67 -7.47 -19.92
N GLN A 92 15.19 -8.53 -20.53
CA GLN A 92 14.52 -9.14 -21.68
C GLN A 92 13.19 -9.76 -21.26
N ALA A 93 12.22 -9.74 -22.20
CA ALA A 93 10.91 -10.32 -21.95
C ALA A 93 11.03 -11.82 -21.64
N TYR A 94 10.53 -12.19 -20.48
CA TYR A 94 10.32 -13.61 -20.18
C TYR A 94 8.91 -13.99 -20.58
N THR A 95 8.77 -14.79 -21.62
CA THR A 95 7.54 -15.51 -21.88
C THR A 95 7.33 -16.50 -20.74
N ALA A 96 6.23 -16.36 -20.01
CA ALA A 96 5.74 -17.48 -19.26
C ALA A 96 5.33 -18.54 -20.28
N THR A 97 6.07 -19.62 -20.34
CA THR A 97 5.95 -20.66 -21.38
C THR A 97 4.59 -21.36 -21.38
N ASN A 98 3.75 -21.11 -20.37
CA ASN A 98 2.46 -21.75 -20.20
C ASN A 98 1.42 -20.75 -19.69
N THR A 99 1.25 -19.60 -20.33
CA THR A 99 0.09 -18.76 -20.06
C THR A 99 -1.15 -19.41 -20.66
N TRP A 100 -2.10 -19.70 -19.82
CA TRP A 100 -3.42 -20.16 -20.24
C TRP A 100 -4.40 -18.99 -20.33
N PRO A 101 -5.28 -18.93 -21.34
CA PRO A 101 -5.37 -19.84 -22.47
C PRO A 101 -4.25 -19.58 -23.46
N PRO A 102 -3.80 -20.61 -24.24
CA PRO A 102 -2.91 -20.41 -25.35
C PRO A 102 -3.63 -19.56 -26.39
N GLY A 103 -3.45 -18.26 -26.30
CA GLY A 103 -3.99 -17.27 -27.21
C GLY A 103 -2.87 -16.59 -27.96
N PRO A 104 -3.16 -15.82 -29.03
CA PRO A 104 -2.15 -15.10 -29.80
C PRO A 104 -1.42 -14.03 -28.99
N SER A 105 -1.88 -13.67 -27.80
CA SER A 105 -1.19 -12.80 -26.85
C SER A 105 -0.55 -13.64 -25.74
N GLN A 106 0.65 -14.15 -26.01
CA GLN A 106 1.52 -14.56 -24.91
C GLN A 106 1.73 -13.34 -24.02
N ALA A 107 1.28 -13.41 -22.76
CA ALA A 107 1.54 -12.34 -21.82
C ALA A 107 3.05 -12.32 -21.55
N HIS A 108 3.73 -11.34 -22.13
CA HIS A 108 5.14 -11.10 -21.85
C HIS A 108 5.25 -10.39 -20.50
N PHE A 109 5.89 -11.01 -19.53
CA PHE A 109 6.22 -10.36 -18.28
C PHE A 109 7.65 -9.88 -18.37
N LEU A 110 7.86 -8.58 -18.16
CA LEU A 110 9.18 -7.97 -18.12
C LEU A 110 9.63 -7.78 -16.67
N PHE A 111 10.86 -8.17 -16.41
CA PHE A 111 11.51 -7.75 -15.18
C PHE A 111 11.90 -6.27 -15.32
N THR A 112 11.44 -5.44 -14.38
CA THR A 112 11.63 -3.98 -14.43
C THR A 112 12.41 -3.44 -13.23
N GLY A 113 12.90 -4.34 -12.37
CA GLY A 113 13.66 -3.95 -11.18
C GLY A 113 15.04 -3.38 -11.53
N PRO A 114 15.56 -2.41 -10.74
CA PRO A 114 16.91 -1.88 -10.94
C PRO A 114 17.99 -2.92 -10.62
N PRO A 115 19.26 -2.69 -11.03
CA PRO A 115 20.38 -3.61 -10.79
C PRO A 115 20.51 -4.19 -9.39
N PRO A 116 20.33 -3.42 -8.28
CA PRO A 116 20.36 -4.00 -6.94
C PRO A 116 19.31 -5.09 -6.69
N THR A 117 18.16 -5.01 -7.40
CA THR A 117 17.13 -6.05 -7.32
C THR A 117 17.61 -7.35 -7.94
N VAL A 118 18.26 -7.30 -9.12
CA VAL A 118 18.87 -8.48 -9.75
C VAL A 118 19.87 -9.12 -8.79
N LEU A 119 20.79 -8.30 -8.25
CA LEU A 119 21.85 -8.76 -7.35
C LEU A 119 21.31 -9.38 -6.06
N ALA A 120 20.20 -8.84 -5.53
CA ALA A 120 19.55 -9.38 -4.34
C ALA A 120 18.99 -10.80 -4.55
N PHE A 121 18.68 -11.19 -5.78
CA PHE A 121 18.20 -12.53 -6.10
C PHE A 121 19.28 -13.52 -6.56
N VAL A 122 20.49 -13.05 -6.87
CA VAL A 122 21.62 -13.92 -7.26
C VAL A 122 21.89 -15.05 -6.25
N PRO A 123 21.91 -14.85 -4.93
CA PRO A 123 22.16 -15.94 -3.99
C PRO A 123 21.13 -17.08 -4.06
N PHE A 124 19.94 -16.80 -4.54
CA PHE A 124 18.88 -17.80 -4.63
C PHE A 124 18.96 -18.68 -5.88
N THR A 125 19.78 -18.32 -6.86
CA THR A 125 19.95 -19.09 -8.11
C THR A 125 20.65 -20.44 -7.91
N TRP A 126 21.27 -20.66 -6.75
CA TRP A 126 21.84 -21.96 -6.38
C TRP A 126 20.76 -22.99 -6.02
N ILE A 127 19.54 -22.53 -5.76
CA ILE A 127 18.39 -23.38 -5.50
C ILE A 127 17.62 -23.55 -6.83
N PRO A 128 17.21 -24.74 -7.23
CA PRO A 128 16.37 -24.92 -8.41
C PRO A 128 15.07 -24.06 -8.34
N GLU A 129 14.56 -23.61 -9.49
CA GLU A 129 13.46 -22.64 -9.57
C GLU A 129 12.23 -23.05 -8.75
N THR A 130 11.77 -24.29 -8.85
CA THR A 130 10.57 -24.75 -8.14
C THR A 130 10.73 -24.74 -6.61
N PRO A 131 11.77 -25.34 -5.99
CA PRO A 131 12.04 -25.18 -4.58
C PRO A 131 12.20 -23.72 -4.14
N PHE A 132 12.85 -22.88 -4.97
CA PHE A 132 12.96 -21.45 -4.70
C PHE A 132 11.58 -20.81 -4.58
N VAL A 133 10.68 -21.03 -5.55
CA VAL A 133 9.33 -20.43 -5.55
C VAL A 133 8.53 -20.88 -4.33
N ILE A 134 8.61 -22.15 -3.95
CA ILE A 134 7.94 -22.67 -2.74
C ILE A 134 8.50 -21.98 -1.50
N GLY A 135 9.83 -21.89 -1.38
CA GLY A 135 10.49 -21.22 -0.25
C GLY A 135 10.16 -19.72 -0.20
N TRP A 136 10.14 -19.05 -1.37
CA TRP A 136 9.79 -17.64 -1.50
C TRP A 136 8.32 -17.37 -1.13
N PHE A 137 7.41 -18.26 -1.53
CA PHE A 137 6.01 -18.21 -1.08
C PHE A 137 5.93 -18.33 0.44
N GLY A 138 6.61 -19.32 1.03
CA GLY A 138 6.67 -19.49 2.48
C GLY A 138 7.23 -18.25 3.20
N LEU A 139 8.30 -17.65 2.66
CA LEU A 139 8.86 -16.38 3.16
C LEU A 139 7.84 -15.24 3.06
N SER A 140 7.10 -15.15 1.96
CA SER A 140 6.07 -14.13 1.76
C SER A 140 4.91 -14.29 2.75
N VAL A 141 4.48 -15.52 3.04
CA VAL A 141 3.49 -15.81 4.09
C VAL A 141 4.01 -15.42 5.48
N ALA A 142 5.25 -15.77 5.80
CA ALA A 142 5.89 -15.37 7.06
C ALA A 142 5.99 -13.85 7.18
N ALA A 143 6.36 -13.15 6.10
CA ALA A 143 6.40 -11.69 6.03
C ALA A 143 5.01 -11.06 6.20
N ALA A 144 3.96 -11.65 5.63
CA ALA A 144 2.58 -11.22 5.82
C ALA A 144 2.18 -11.34 7.30
N ILE A 145 2.42 -12.49 7.92
CA ILE A 145 2.11 -12.72 9.35
C ILE A 145 2.90 -11.75 10.24
N TYR A 146 4.20 -11.55 9.96
CA TYR A 146 5.03 -10.57 10.66
C TYR A 146 4.44 -9.16 10.54
N THR A 147 4.08 -8.74 9.32
CA THR A 147 3.48 -7.43 9.04
C THR A 147 2.21 -7.24 9.85
N LEU A 148 1.28 -8.20 9.82
CA LEU A 148 0.03 -8.13 10.55
C LEU A 148 0.25 -8.04 12.07
N ARG A 149 1.14 -8.87 12.62
CA ARG A 149 1.51 -8.82 14.05
C ARG A 149 2.14 -7.48 14.42
N ARG A 150 3.06 -6.98 13.60
CA ARG A 150 3.72 -5.67 13.81
C ARG A 150 2.74 -4.51 13.80
N LEU A 151 1.72 -4.60 12.96
CA LEU A 151 0.63 -3.64 12.87
C LEU A 151 -0.49 -3.88 13.91
N ARG A 152 -0.39 -4.93 14.72
CA ARG A 152 -1.45 -5.35 15.66
C ARG A 152 -2.79 -5.58 14.95
N LEU A 153 -2.75 -6.10 13.74
CA LEU A 153 -3.91 -6.54 12.99
C LEU A 153 -4.14 -8.04 13.24
N PRO A 154 -5.39 -8.51 13.29
CA PRO A 154 -5.70 -9.93 13.38
C PRO A 154 -5.08 -10.71 12.20
N VAL A 155 -4.60 -11.94 12.46
CA VAL A 155 -3.92 -12.75 11.42
C VAL A 155 -4.85 -13.05 10.23
N TRP A 156 -6.16 -13.13 10.45
CA TRP A 156 -7.12 -13.35 9.36
C TRP A 156 -7.15 -12.21 8.32
N TRP A 157 -6.52 -11.04 8.59
CA TRP A 157 -6.30 -10.02 7.57
C TRP A 157 -5.39 -10.49 6.43
N ILE A 158 -4.77 -11.67 6.54
CA ILE A 158 -4.09 -12.32 5.41
C ILE A 158 -5.07 -12.57 4.24
N LEU A 159 -6.37 -12.68 4.54
CA LEU A 159 -7.46 -12.82 3.57
C LEU A 159 -7.83 -11.49 2.88
N PHE A 160 -7.20 -10.38 3.24
CA PHE A 160 -7.35 -9.11 2.52
C PHE A 160 -7.00 -9.31 1.04
N PRO A 161 -7.95 -9.13 0.09
CA PRO A 161 -7.78 -9.54 -1.30
C PRO A 161 -6.48 -9.04 -1.96
N PRO A 162 -6.04 -7.76 -1.77
CA PRO A 162 -4.73 -7.32 -2.26
C PRO A 162 -3.55 -8.11 -1.69
N MET A 163 -3.60 -8.49 -0.42
CA MET A 163 -2.54 -9.31 0.20
C MET A 163 -2.55 -10.72 -0.35
N MET A 164 -3.72 -11.32 -0.51
CA MET A 164 -3.86 -12.66 -1.10
C MET A 164 -3.33 -12.69 -2.53
N GLN A 165 -3.67 -11.71 -3.36
CA GLN A 165 -3.14 -11.64 -4.71
C GLN A 165 -1.61 -11.53 -4.71
N GLY A 166 -1.04 -10.64 -3.88
CA GLY A 166 0.42 -10.52 -3.75
C GLY A 166 1.09 -11.80 -3.30
N LEU A 167 0.45 -12.60 -2.43
CA LEU A 167 0.93 -13.93 -2.03
C LEU A 167 0.86 -14.93 -3.18
N LEU A 168 -0.27 -15.01 -3.88
CA LEU A 168 -0.46 -15.97 -4.99
C LEU A 168 0.55 -15.76 -6.12
N VAL A 169 0.83 -14.51 -6.48
CA VAL A 169 1.85 -14.20 -7.49
C VAL A 169 3.27 -14.20 -6.91
N ALA A 170 3.42 -14.41 -5.60
CA ALA A 170 4.69 -14.37 -4.88
C ALA A 170 5.48 -13.06 -5.12
N ASN A 171 4.77 -11.93 -5.13
CA ASN A 171 5.39 -10.63 -5.37
C ASN A 171 6.26 -10.21 -4.18
N PRO A 172 7.48 -9.71 -4.40
CA PRO A 172 8.36 -9.21 -3.33
C PRO A 172 7.78 -8.07 -2.49
N GLN A 173 6.69 -7.46 -2.92
CA GLN A 173 5.96 -6.40 -2.25
C GLN A 173 5.66 -6.68 -0.77
N ILE A 174 5.23 -7.90 -0.43
CA ILE A 174 4.86 -8.27 0.95
C ILE A 174 6.11 -8.36 1.82
N VAL A 175 7.19 -8.93 1.28
CA VAL A 175 8.51 -8.97 1.94
C VAL A 175 9.04 -7.55 2.12
N CYS A 176 8.92 -6.70 1.09
CA CYS A 176 9.29 -5.30 1.13
C CYS A 176 8.56 -4.56 2.27
N LEU A 177 7.25 -4.72 2.39
CA LEU A 177 6.45 -4.11 3.46
C LEU A 177 6.90 -4.58 4.86
N ALA A 178 7.18 -5.88 5.02
CA ALA A 178 7.70 -6.44 6.26
C ALA A 178 9.07 -5.86 6.63
N LEU A 179 9.97 -5.74 5.66
CA LEU A 179 11.29 -5.12 5.84
C LEU A 179 11.19 -3.67 6.28
N MET A 180 10.31 -2.88 5.67
CA MET A 180 10.08 -1.48 6.06
C MET A 180 9.57 -1.33 7.49
N LEU A 181 8.83 -2.30 7.99
CA LEU A 181 8.30 -2.33 9.36
C LEU A 181 9.27 -2.95 10.38
N ALA A 182 10.40 -3.48 9.93
CA ALA A 182 11.41 -4.08 10.80
C ALA A 182 12.00 -3.03 11.76
N SER A 183 12.57 -3.49 12.88
CA SER A 183 13.24 -2.62 13.85
C SER A 183 14.65 -2.20 13.38
N SER A 184 15.35 -3.07 12.65
CA SER A 184 16.71 -2.82 12.15
C SER A 184 16.73 -1.90 10.93
N ASN A 185 17.60 -0.89 10.93
CA ASN A 185 17.80 -0.01 9.79
C ASN A 185 18.41 -0.73 8.57
N TRP A 186 19.21 -1.78 8.78
CA TRP A 186 19.74 -2.63 7.72
C TRP A 186 18.62 -3.37 6.99
N LEU A 187 17.71 -3.99 7.75
CA LEU A 187 16.55 -4.68 7.15
C LEU A 187 15.65 -3.70 6.39
N ARG A 188 15.42 -2.50 6.92
CA ARG A 188 14.66 -1.46 6.23
C ARG A 188 15.34 -1.04 4.92
N ALA A 189 16.65 -0.88 4.94
CA ALA A 189 17.40 -0.53 3.73
C ALA A 189 17.28 -1.59 2.63
N LEU A 190 17.11 -2.89 2.97
CA LEU A 190 16.89 -3.96 2.01
C LEU A 190 15.51 -3.89 1.32
N ALA A 191 14.57 -3.09 1.81
CA ALA A 191 13.26 -2.98 1.18
C ALA A 191 13.34 -2.35 -0.23
N ALA A 192 14.16 -1.33 -0.42
CA ALA A 192 14.28 -0.64 -1.70
C ALA A 192 14.96 -1.47 -2.82
N PRO A 193 16.00 -2.29 -2.56
CA PRO A 193 16.47 -3.29 -3.52
C PRO A 193 15.40 -4.29 -3.94
N MET A 194 14.43 -4.61 -3.08
CA MET A 194 13.30 -5.46 -3.46
C MET A 194 12.30 -4.72 -4.36
N LYS A 195 12.00 -3.47 -4.01
CA LYS A 195 11.05 -2.59 -4.73
C LYS A 195 11.48 -1.13 -4.55
N ALA A 196 11.96 -0.49 -5.61
CA ALA A 196 12.53 0.85 -5.58
C ALA A 196 11.59 1.92 -4.96
N TYR A 197 10.30 1.80 -5.16
CA TYR A 197 9.31 2.72 -4.59
C TYR A 197 9.22 2.69 -3.04
N ALA A 198 9.83 1.71 -2.37
CA ALA A 198 9.91 1.67 -0.91
C ALA A 198 10.63 2.89 -0.33
N VAL A 199 11.46 3.59 -1.13
CA VAL A 199 12.07 4.86 -0.74
C VAL A 199 11.01 5.89 -0.33
N ILE A 200 9.87 5.94 -1.01
CA ILE A 200 8.83 6.94 -0.77
C ILE A 200 8.26 6.87 0.66
N PRO A 201 7.71 5.73 1.12
CA PRO A 201 7.26 5.64 2.50
C PRO A 201 8.40 5.70 3.52
N MET A 202 9.64 5.29 3.18
CA MET A 202 10.79 5.45 4.08
C MET A 202 11.09 6.93 4.34
N VAL A 203 10.96 7.81 3.34
CA VAL A 203 11.04 9.28 3.51
C VAL A 203 9.90 9.76 4.40
N GLY A 204 8.67 9.36 4.12
CA GLY A 204 7.49 9.70 4.94
C GLY A 204 7.57 9.19 6.39
N LEU A 205 8.31 8.11 6.64
CA LEU A 205 8.57 7.58 7.98
C LEU A 205 9.83 8.17 8.63
N ARG A 206 10.54 9.08 7.94
CA ARG A 206 11.79 9.68 8.39
C ARG A 206 12.86 8.66 8.77
N GLN A 207 12.97 7.57 8.01
CA GLN A 207 13.94 6.49 8.23
C GLN A 207 15.33 6.87 7.67
N TRP A 208 15.84 8.02 8.07
CA TRP A 208 17.05 8.62 7.48
C TRP A 208 18.28 7.73 7.55
N ARG A 209 18.45 6.96 8.64
CA ARG A 209 19.58 6.00 8.77
C ARG A 209 19.48 4.87 7.74
N ALA A 210 18.28 4.33 7.53
CA ALA A 210 18.06 3.30 6.51
C ALA A 210 18.26 3.86 5.10
N LEU A 211 17.79 5.08 4.83
CA LEU A 211 18.03 5.78 3.58
C LEU A 211 19.50 6.08 3.33
N ALA A 212 20.28 6.45 4.35
CA ALA A 212 21.71 6.64 4.24
C ALA A 212 22.44 5.32 3.90
N ILE A 213 22.08 4.21 4.56
CA ILE A 213 22.61 2.87 4.23
C ILE A 213 22.30 2.52 2.78
N LEU A 214 21.05 2.74 2.36
CA LEU A 214 20.61 2.50 0.99
C LEU A 214 21.39 3.36 -0.03
N ALA A 215 21.59 4.65 0.27
CA ALA A 215 22.34 5.55 -0.60
C ALA A 215 23.79 5.10 -0.78
N VAL A 216 24.47 4.72 0.32
CA VAL A 216 25.82 4.17 0.26
C VAL A 216 25.85 2.87 -0.55
N ALA A 217 24.93 1.93 -0.27
CA ALA A 217 24.87 0.66 -1.00
C ALA A 217 24.55 0.89 -2.49
N GLY A 218 23.67 1.87 -2.81
CA GLY A 218 23.35 2.28 -4.17
C GLY A 218 24.57 2.84 -4.91
N LEU A 219 25.34 3.73 -4.27
CA LEU A 219 26.58 4.28 -4.84
C LEU A 219 27.63 3.18 -5.07
N VAL A 220 27.82 2.30 -4.10
CA VAL A 220 28.72 1.15 -4.26
C VAL A 220 28.28 0.26 -5.42
N SER A 221 26.98 -0.04 -5.51
CA SER A 221 26.40 -0.80 -6.63
C SER A 221 26.62 -0.08 -7.98
N LEU A 222 26.43 1.25 -8.01
CA LEU A 222 26.66 2.05 -9.22
C LEU A 222 28.11 1.96 -9.71
N VAL A 223 29.06 2.05 -8.80
CA VAL A 223 30.50 1.97 -9.13
C VAL A 223 30.91 0.56 -9.53
N LEU A 224 30.55 -0.44 -8.72
CA LEU A 224 31.00 -1.83 -8.95
C LEU A 224 30.26 -2.52 -10.10
N CYS A 225 29.04 -2.13 -10.38
CA CYS A 225 28.16 -2.76 -11.38
C CYS A 225 27.76 -1.76 -12.49
N TRP A 226 28.64 -0.82 -12.83
CA TRP A 226 28.38 0.21 -13.86
C TRP A 226 27.84 -0.35 -15.18
N PRO A 227 28.39 -1.45 -15.75
CA PRO A 227 27.86 -2.00 -16.99
C PRO A 227 26.39 -2.42 -16.89
N LEU A 228 26.00 -2.95 -15.72
CA LEU A 228 24.61 -3.33 -15.46
C LEU A 228 23.69 -2.11 -15.34
N TRP A 229 24.15 -1.05 -14.68
CA TRP A 229 23.42 0.22 -14.59
C TRP A 229 23.29 0.91 -15.93
N SER A 230 24.34 0.92 -16.75
CA SER A 230 24.31 1.48 -18.10
C SER A 230 23.28 0.78 -18.99
N ARG A 231 23.23 -0.57 -18.94
CA ARG A 231 22.23 -1.36 -19.65
C ARG A 231 20.82 -1.08 -19.14
N TYR A 232 20.62 -1.03 -17.82
CA TYR A 232 19.35 -0.68 -17.23
C TYR A 232 18.84 0.69 -17.70
N ALA A 233 19.73 1.69 -17.72
CA ALA A 233 19.40 3.03 -18.15
C ALA A 233 18.99 3.08 -19.63
N SER A 234 19.65 2.32 -20.52
CA SER A 234 19.31 2.25 -21.95
C SER A 234 17.93 1.62 -22.21
N GLU A 235 17.52 0.67 -21.34
CA GLU A 235 16.24 -0.02 -21.48
C GLU A 235 15.11 0.56 -20.65
N PHE A 236 15.44 1.48 -19.74
CA PHE A 236 14.49 2.03 -18.77
C PHE A 236 13.25 2.62 -19.42
N GLN A 237 13.39 3.34 -20.52
CA GLN A 237 12.25 3.96 -21.20
C GLN A 237 11.31 2.91 -21.79
N ALA A 238 11.84 1.90 -22.48
CA ALA A 238 11.04 0.82 -23.06
C ALA A 238 10.32 0.02 -21.97
N ASN A 239 11.04 -0.35 -20.90
CA ASN A 239 10.52 -1.11 -19.78
C ASN A 239 9.46 -0.33 -19.00
N SER A 240 9.67 0.96 -18.77
CA SER A 240 8.69 1.80 -18.06
C SER A 240 7.43 2.01 -18.90
N THR A 241 7.54 2.23 -20.18
CA THR A 241 6.41 2.36 -21.11
C THR A 241 5.58 1.08 -21.15
N TRP A 242 6.26 -0.07 -21.26
CA TRP A 242 5.59 -1.36 -21.21
C TRP A 242 4.87 -1.58 -19.87
N LEU A 243 5.54 -1.31 -18.75
CA LEU A 243 5.01 -1.53 -17.41
C LEU A 243 3.75 -0.66 -17.17
N VAL A 244 3.81 0.62 -17.53
CA VAL A 244 2.67 1.53 -17.45
C VAL A 244 1.53 1.03 -18.35
N GLY A 245 1.82 0.59 -19.57
CA GLY A 245 0.83 0.00 -20.46
C GLY A 245 0.19 -1.27 -19.91
N ALA A 246 0.98 -2.17 -19.35
CA ALA A 246 0.51 -3.44 -18.79
C ALA A 246 -0.35 -3.25 -17.51
N THR A 247 -0.02 -2.23 -16.72
CA THR A 247 -0.73 -1.91 -15.47
C THR A 247 -1.82 -0.85 -15.64
N ASN A 248 -1.99 -0.31 -16.84
CA ASN A 248 -2.97 0.72 -17.14
C ASN A 248 -4.40 0.24 -16.79
N GLY A 249 -5.21 1.14 -16.22
CA GLY A 249 -6.62 0.90 -15.97
C GLY A 249 -7.00 0.87 -14.48
N GLY A 250 -7.01 2.04 -13.81
CA GLY A 250 -7.72 2.21 -12.54
C GLY A 250 -7.00 1.73 -11.27
N TRP A 251 -5.82 1.11 -11.37
CA TRP A 251 -5.04 0.76 -10.19
C TRP A 251 -4.27 1.96 -9.62
N SER A 252 -3.76 2.84 -10.46
CA SER A 252 -3.07 4.07 -10.07
C SER A 252 -3.79 5.30 -10.58
N ALA A 253 -3.73 6.41 -9.84
CA ALA A 253 -4.18 7.72 -10.35
C ALA A 253 -3.38 8.18 -11.57
N ALA A 254 -2.17 7.68 -11.78
CA ALA A 254 -1.33 8.02 -12.94
C ALA A 254 -1.94 7.61 -14.29
N SER A 255 -2.92 6.70 -14.29
CA SER A 255 -3.68 6.35 -15.50
C SER A 255 -4.64 7.45 -15.97
N GLU A 256 -4.98 8.41 -15.09
CA GLU A 256 -5.91 9.50 -15.36
C GLU A 256 -5.25 10.84 -14.96
N PRO A 257 -4.82 11.70 -15.92
CA PRO A 257 -4.01 12.89 -15.61
C PRO A 257 -4.65 13.84 -14.58
N LEU A 258 -5.97 14.07 -14.68
CA LEU A 258 -6.67 14.92 -13.72
C LEU A 258 -6.69 14.30 -12.32
N LEU A 259 -6.96 13.01 -12.22
CA LEU A 259 -6.99 12.28 -10.96
C LEU A 259 -5.59 12.26 -10.32
N TRP A 260 -4.54 12.12 -11.14
CA TRP A 260 -3.16 12.17 -10.67
C TRP A 260 -2.79 13.53 -10.07
N VAL A 261 -3.17 14.63 -10.74
CA VAL A 261 -2.92 15.99 -10.24
C VAL A 261 -3.64 16.21 -8.91
N VAL A 262 -4.92 15.83 -8.83
CA VAL A 262 -5.72 15.93 -7.59
C VAL A 262 -5.07 15.10 -6.47
N ALA A 263 -4.66 13.87 -6.77
CA ALA A 263 -3.99 12.99 -5.83
C ALA A 263 -2.66 13.59 -5.32
N ALA A 264 -1.85 14.14 -6.23
CA ALA A 264 -0.57 14.77 -5.88
C ALA A 264 -0.77 16.00 -4.96
N ILE A 265 -1.75 16.84 -5.25
CA ILE A 265 -2.09 18.00 -4.40
C ILE A 265 -2.55 17.54 -3.01
N LEU A 266 -3.48 16.59 -2.95
CA LEU A 266 -3.98 16.07 -1.67
C LEU A 266 -2.87 15.40 -0.84
N LEU A 267 -1.98 14.66 -1.48
CA LEU A 267 -0.83 14.05 -0.82
C LEU A 267 0.15 15.11 -0.32
N ALA A 268 0.41 16.18 -1.08
CA ALA A 268 1.25 17.28 -0.65
C ALA A 268 0.66 17.98 0.58
N ILE A 269 -0.64 18.26 0.59
CA ILE A 269 -1.34 18.82 1.75
C ILE A 269 -1.25 17.86 2.94
N LEU A 270 -1.51 16.57 2.74
CA LEU A 270 -1.41 15.57 3.79
C LEU A 270 0.03 15.44 4.31
N ALA A 271 1.04 15.54 3.44
CA ALA A 271 2.45 15.49 3.84
C ALA A 271 2.83 16.61 4.79
N VAL A 272 2.31 17.82 4.62
CA VAL A 272 2.51 18.92 5.56
C VAL A 272 1.89 18.64 6.93
N THR A 273 0.80 17.88 6.96
CA THR A 273 0.01 17.65 8.18
C THR A 273 0.32 16.32 8.85
N ASN A 274 0.57 15.29 8.06
CA ASN A 274 0.79 13.92 8.48
C ASN A 274 1.69 13.15 7.48
N TRP A 275 2.99 13.36 7.60
CA TRP A 275 4.02 12.73 6.78
C TRP A 275 3.90 11.21 6.68
N ARG A 276 3.55 10.60 7.81
CA ARG A 276 3.46 9.14 7.90
C ARG A 276 2.38 8.60 7.00
N ASP A 277 1.18 9.13 7.09
CA ASP A 277 0.04 8.67 6.29
C ASP A 277 0.26 8.99 4.81
N ALA A 278 0.81 10.18 4.51
CA ALA A 278 1.17 10.57 3.15
C ALA A 278 2.18 9.59 2.53
N GLY A 279 3.23 9.22 3.27
CA GLY A 279 4.23 8.27 2.80
C GLY A 279 3.65 6.90 2.44
N TRP A 280 2.73 6.37 3.26
CA TRP A 280 2.08 5.10 3.00
C TRP A 280 1.09 5.15 1.83
N LEU A 281 0.41 6.27 1.64
CA LEU A 281 -0.57 6.44 0.56
C LEU A 281 0.07 6.78 -0.79
N ALA A 282 1.26 7.37 -0.79
CA ALA A 282 1.89 7.87 -2.02
C ALA A 282 2.12 6.76 -3.06
N VAL A 283 2.62 5.59 -2.61
CA VAL A 283 2.91 4.48 -3.52
C VAL A 283 1.64 3.94 -4.20
N PRO A 284 0.63 3.45 -3.49
CA PRO A 284 -0.53 2.86 -4.14
C PRO A 284 -1.35 3.90 -4.94
N THR A 285 -1.18 5.20 -4.64
CA THR A 285 -1.95 6.25 -5.31
C THR A 285 -1.25 6.80 -6.54
N LEU A 286 0.06 7.11 -6.46
CA LEU A 286 0.76 7.85 -7.52
C LEU A 286 1.72 7.00 -8.33
N TRP A 287 2.13 5.81 -7.87
CA TRP A 287 3.09 5.00 -8.61
C TRP A 287 2.48 4.54 -9.94
N PRO A 288 3.08 4.90 -11.10
CA PRO A 288 2.44 4.68 -12.40
C PRO A 288 2.13 3.22 -12.71
N ALA A 289 2.95 2.33 -12.19
CA ALA A 289 2.84 0.89 -12.40
C ALA A 289 2.24 0.18 -11.16
N SER A 290 1.28 0.82 -10.48
CA SER A 290 0.57 0.18 -9.37
C SER A 290 -0.32 -0.95 -9.87
N GLU A 291 -0.33 -2.02 -9.10
CA GLU A 291 -1.22 -3.16 -9.26
C GLU A 291 -2.05 -3.34 -7.98
N PHE A 292 -3.04 -4.22 -8.03
CA PHE A 292 -3.98 -4.41 -6.93
C PHE A 292 -3.30 -4.71 -5.58
N PHE A 293 -2.26 -5.54 -5.58
CA PHE A 293 -1.54 -5.89 -4.36
C PHE A 293 -0.75 -4.72 -3.73
N TYR A 294 -0.54 -3.61 -4.45
CA TYR A 294 0.06 -2.39 -3.87
C TYR A 294 -0.85 -1.75 -2.81
N ALA A 295 -2.15 -2.04 -2.84
CA ALA A 295 -3.06 -1.64 -1.76
C ALA A 295 -2.66 -2.19 -0.38
N THR A 296 -1.77 -3.18 -0.28
CA THR A 296 -1.21 -3.63 1.00
C THR A 296 -0.44 -2.53 1.74
N PHE A 297 0.05 -1.50 1.05
CA PHE A 297 0.68 -0.33 1.68
C PHE A 297 -0.26 0.52 2.52
N VAL A 298 -1.58 0.34 2.41
CA VAL A 298 -2.52 1.03 3.29
C VAL A 298 -2.69 0.36 4.66
N LEU A 299 -2.22 -0.88 4.84
CA LEU A 299 -2.35 -1.61 6.10
C LEU A 299 -1.81 -0.85 7.33
N PRO A 300 -0.66 -0.12 7.24
CA PRO A 300 -0.17 0.69 8.35
C PRO A 300 -1.09 1.82 8.80
N LEU A 301 -2.05 2.24 7.97
CA LEU A 301 -3.07 3.23 8.33
C LEU A 301 -4.13 2.64 9.26
N ARG A 302 -4.25 1.33 9.34
CA ARG A 302 -5.20 0.59 10.17
C ARG A 302 -6.65 1.04 9.98
N SER A 303 -7.01 1.40 8.74
CA SER A 303 -8.35 1.84 8.36
C SER A 303 -9.16 0.65 7.82
N PRO A 304 -10.08 0.07 8.60
CA PRO A 304 -10.90 -1.06 8.14
C PRO A 304 -11.80 -0.68 6.97
N TRP A 305 -12.23 0.59 6.89
CA TRP A 305 -13.01 1.13 5.79
C TRP A 305 -12.28 1.17 4.48
N LEU A 306 -11.06 1.71 4.52
CA LEU A 306 -10.22 1.74 3.34
C LEU A 306 -9.93 0.31 2.86
N ALA A 307 -9.65 -0.59 3.80
CA ALA A 307 -9.43 -2.00 3.46
C ALA A 307 -10.69 -2.65 2.87
N ALA A 308 -11.88 -2.40 3.44
CA ALA A 308 -13.13 -2.92 2.91
C ALA A 308 -13.44 -2.38 1.52
N ALA A 309 -13.24 -1.08 1.28
CA ALA A 309 -13.43 -0.46 -0.02
C ALA A 309 -12.44 -1.01 -1.06
N LEU A 310 -11.16 -1.14 -0.70
CA LEU A 310 -10.15 -1.67 -1.58
C LEU A 310 -10.35 -3.16 -1.89
N ALA A 311 -10.91 -3.94 -0.96
CA ALA A 311 -11.23 -5.35 -1.21
C ALA A 311 -12.20 -5.54 -2.38
N MET A 312 -13.10 -4.60 -2.62
CA MET A 312 -14.08 -4.62 -3.71
C MET A 312 -13.63 -3.90 -4.97
N SER A 313 -12.48 -3.21 -4.94
CA SER A 313 -12.02 -2.43 -6.08
C SER A 313 -11.72 -3.32 -7.29
N ASN A 314 -11.98 -2.78 -8.48
CA ASN A 314 -11.75 -3.47 -9.73
C ASN A 314 -10.95 -2.56 -10.68
N ARG A 315 -10.24 -3.18 -11.63
CA ARG A 315 -9.47 -2.45 -12.65
C ARG A 315 -10.35 -1.65 -13.60
N ALA A 316 -11.47 -2.23 -14.00
CA ALA A 316 -12.29 -1.71 -15.11
C ALA A 316 -13.69 -1.23 -14.68
N ARG A 317 -14.04 -1.34 -13.41
CA ARG A 317 -15.39 -0.99 -12.92
C ARG A 317 -15.31 -0.01 -11.77
N PHE A 318 -16.22 0.95 -11.78
CA PHE A 318 -16.36 1.90 -10.67
C PHE A 318 -16.83 1.19 -9.38
N PRO A 319 -16.27 1.53 -8.21
CA PRO A 319 -15.10 2.39 -8.03
C PRO A 319 -13.78 1.65 -8.29
N THR A 320 -12.86 2.30 -8.99
CA THR A 320 -11.50 1.80 -9.18
C THR A 320 -10.65 2.00 -7.92
N MET A 321 -9.54 1.28 -7.80
CA MET A 321 -8.62 1.45 -6.67
C MET A 321 -8.12 2.89 -6.54
N SER A 322 -7.76 3.53 -7.66
CA SER A 322 -7.30 4.92 -7.69
C SER A 322 -8.35 5.89 -7.17
N GLN A 323 -9.61 5.73 -7.58
CA GLN A 323 -10.71 6.57 -7.14
C GLN A 323 -10.98 6.42 -5.63
N ILE A 324 -10.93 5.18 -5.11
CA ILE A 324 -11.05 4.91 -3.67
C ILE A 324 -9.93 5.60 -2.89
N LEU A 325 -8.68 5.49 -3.36
CA LEU A 325 -7.53 6.09 -2.71
C LEU A 325 -7.59 7.62 -2.71
N VAL A 326 -7.98 8.23 -3.82
CA VAL A 326 -8.13 9.70 -3.92
C VAL A 326 -9.27 10.20 -3.04
N ALA A 327 -10.41 9.50 -3.03
CA ALA A 327 -11.52 9.83 -2.13
C ALA A 327 -11.10 9.72 -0.65
N TYR A 328 -10.35 8.67 -0.29
CA TYR A 328 -9.82 8.53 1.06
C TYR A 328 -8.84 9.65 1.43
N LEU A 329 -7.95 10.04 0.50
CA LEU A 329 -7.04 11.18 0.70
C LEU A 329 -7.82 12.47 0.96
N ALA A 330 -8.86 12.75 0.19
CA ALA A 330 -9.69 13.94 0.39
C ALA A 330 -10.34 13.95 1.79
N VAL A 331 -10.89 12.80 2.22
CA VAL A 331 -11.45 12.64 3.57
C VAL A 331 -10.38 12.86 4.64
N ARG A 332 -9.16 12.31 4.48
CA ARG A 332 -8.08 12.48 5.46
C ARG A 332 -7.63 13.93 5.57
N VAL A 333 -7.45 14.61 4.44
CA VAL A 333 -7.11 16.04 4.42
C VAL A 333 -8.19 16.87 5.11
N ALA A 334 -9.47 16.63 4.81
CA ALA A 334 -10.58 17.32 5.44
C ALA A 334 -10.64 17.07 6.97
N GLN A 335 -10.45 15.83 7.41
CA GLN A 335 -10.38 15.50 8.84
C GLN A 335 -9.24 16.20 9.56
N ASP A 336 -8.06 16.26 8.96
CA ASP A 336 -6.91 16.94 9.55
C ASP A 336 -7.10 18.46 9.59
N ALA A 337 -7.70 19.06 8.57
CA ALA A 337 -8.08 20.47 8.56
C ALA A 337 -9.09 20.79 9.67
N TRP A 338 -10.13 19.96 9.81
CA TRP A 338 -11.14 20.11 10.85
C TRP A 338 -10.56 20.03 12.27
N ARG A 339 -9.71 19.04 12.52
CA ARG A 339 -9.02 18.88 13.83
C ARG A 339 -8.14 20.08 14.17
N ARG A 340 -7.51 20.70 13.18
CA ARG A 340 -6.67 21.90 13.39
C ARG A 340 -7.54 23.13 13.70
N LEU A 341 -8.65 23.28 12.97
CA LEU A 341 -9.59 24.38 13.21
C LEU A 341 -10.17 24.26 14.63
N GLY A 342 -10.65 23.08 15.03
CA GLY A 342 -11.17 22.85 16.38
C GLY A 342 -10.15 23.21 17.47
N ARG A 343 -8.88 22.77 17.33
CA ARG A 343 -7.83 23.14 18.29
C ARG A 343 -7.56 24.63 18.38
N ARG A 344 -7.61 25.34 17.24
CA ARG A 344 -7.44 26.82 17.22
C ARG A 344 -8.59 27.53 17.90
N LEU A 345 -9.82 27.06 17.71
CA LEU A 345 -11.00 27.66 18.35
C LEU A 345 -10.97 27.45 19.88
N VAL A 346 -10.60 26.27 20.35
CA VAL A 346 -10.44 26.00 21.79
C VAL A 346 -9.33 26.86 22.38
N ALA A 347 -8.15 26.89 21.77
CA ALA A 347 -7.05 27.71 22.26
C ALA A 347 -7.38 29.23 22.30
N ARG A 348 -8.22 29.69 21.37
CA ARG A 348 -8.69 31.08 21.36
C ARG A 348 -9.68 31.36 22.48
N ALA A 349 -10.61 30.43 22.75
CA ALA A 349 -11.55 30.54 23.85
C ALA A 349 -10.81 30.56 25.21
N ASP A 350 -9.83 29.67 25.41
CA ASP A 350 -9.03 29.63 26.62
C ASP A 350 -8.22 30.94 26.83
N ALA A 351 -7.69 31.52 25.75
CA ALA A 351 -6.99 32.82 25.82
C ALA A 351 -7.91 33.99 26.14
N GLU A 352 -9.15 33.98 25.64
CA GLU A 352 -10.14 35.02 25.95
C GLU A 352 -10.62 34.94 27.40
N ASP A 353 -10.81 33.70 27.94
CA ASP A 353 -11.19 33.49 29.34
C ASP A 353 -10.06 33.87 30.33
N GLY A 354 -8.81 33.50 30.00
CA GLY A 354 -7.65 33.92 30.78
C GLY A 354 -7.52 35.46 30.87
N ASN A 355 -7.71 36.17 29.77
CA ASN A 355 -7.67 37.63 29.72
C ASN A 355 -8.84 38.29 30.48
N ARG A 356 -9.99 37.62 30.60
CA ARG A 356 -11.12 38.09 31.42
C ARG A 356 -10.80 37.96 32.92
N LEU A 357 -10.19 36.86 33.33
CA LEU A 357 -9.81 36.63 34.73
C LEU A 357 -8.73 37.63 35.21
N ASP A 358 -7.75 37.92 34.35
CA ASP A 358 -6.70 38.93 34.66
C ASP A 358 -7.28 40.34 34.81
N ARG A 359 -8.29 40.68 33.99
CA ARG A 359 -8.98 41.98 34.10
C ARG A 359 -9.88 42.09 35.32
N ALA A 360 -10.48 41.00 35.78
CA ALA A 360 -11.35 40.95 36.95
C ALA A 360 -10.55 40.95 38.27
N GLY A 361 -9.28 40.53 38.23
CA GLY A 361 -8.39 40.48 39.39
C GLY A 361 -7.53 41.75 39.60
N ALA A 362 -7.58 42.76 38.72
CA ALA A 362 -6.88 44.03 38.91
C ALA A 362 -7.59 44.82 40.03
N PRO A 363 -6.96 45.00 41.20
CA PRO A 363 -7.56 45.80 42.25
C PRO A 363 -7.69 47.25 41.76
N ASP A 364 -8.91 47.81 41.86
CA ASP A 364 -9.09 49.27 41.75
C ASP A 364 -8.18 49.96 42.73
N THR A 365 -7.04 50.43 42.26
CA THR A 365 -6.22 51.38 43.03
C THR A 365 -7.01 52.66 43.18
N LEU A 366 -7.87 52.68 44.23
CA LEU A 366 -8.45 53.91 44.72
C LEU A 366 -7.32 54.85 45.05
N THR A 367 -7.01 55.78 44.18
CA THR A 367 -6.23 56.99 44.51
C THR A 367 -7.10 57.82 45.49
N VAL A 368 -6.76 57.69 46.77
CA VAL A 368 -7.23 58.64 47.80
C VAL A 368 -6.36 59.89 47.66
N GLU A 369 -6.96 61.00 47.19
CA GLU A 369 -6.43 62.33 47.35
C GLU A 369 -6.75 62.92 48.73
#